data_e0e0ce11188311647ed7936b1fc9c517
#
_entry.id   e0e0ce11188311647ed7936b1fc9c517
#
_cell.length_a   1.000
_cell.length_b   1.000
_cell.length_c   1.000
_cell.angle_alpha   90.00
_cell.angle_beta   90.00
_cell.angle_gamma   90.00
#
_symmetry.space_group_name_H-M   'P 1'
#
loop_
_entity.id
_entity.type
_entity.pdbx_description
1 polymer ?
#
loop_
_entity_poly.entity_id
_entity_poly.type
_entity_poly.pdbx_seq_one_letter_code
_entity_poly.pdbx_strand_id
1 'polypeptide(L)'
;MELIMYKNNHFDDVLRIYVDAFTSPPLNYSFVTKQNAGRYITDITMTPCFLGYVFPSEEKISAFVFGKIDNYFDGNLYEVMELAVDPKAQRRGIGTKLMNLLESKLKSLGVDAISLNTSRNLPAFFFYQKNGYTEIKNNVNLAKWL
;
A
#
# COMPACT_ATOMS: atom_id res chain seq x y z
N MET A 1 17.68 1.34 -7.80
CA MET A 1 16.26 1.45 -8.18
C MET A 1 15.56 2.30 -7.13
N GLU A 2 14.81 3.30 -7.53
CA GLU A 2 14.19 4.28 -6.63
C GLU A 2 12.69 4.22 -6.71
N LEU A 3 11.99 4.62 -5.64
CA LEU A 3 10.57 4.86 -5.69
C LEU A 3 10.29 6.12 -6.51
N ILE A 4 9.31 6.03 -7.39
CA ILE A 4 8.83 7.16 -8.18
C ILE A 4 7.51 7.62 -7.58
N MET A 5 7.34 8.94 -7.39
CA MET A 5 6.07 9.49 -6.95
C MET A 5 4.97 9.15 -7.96
N TYR A 6 3.84 8.67 -7.46
CA TYR A 6 2.69 8.36 -8.30
C TYR A 6 2.19 9.59 -9.06
N LYS A 7 1.88 9.38 -10.32
CA LYS A 7 1.23 10.34 -11.22
C LYS A 7 0.11 9.64 -12.00
N ASN A 8 -0.80 10.42 -12.57
CA ASN A 8 -1.94 9.86 -13.31
C ASN A 8 -1.57 8.93 -14.46
N ASN A 9 -0.41 9.11 -15.07
CA ASN A 9 0.07 8.20 -16.11
C ASN A 9 0.47 6.80 -15.60
N HIS A 10 0.54 6.61 -14.28
CA HIS A 10 0.76 5.30 -13.65
C HIS A 10 -0.55 4.57 -13.33
N PHE A 11 -1.71 5.20 -13.54
CA PHE A 11 -3.00 4.67 -13.11
C PHE A 11 -3.29 3.28 -13.67
N ASP A 12 -3.07 3.07 -14.96
CA ASP A 12 -3.38 1.79 -15.60
C ASP A 12 -2.51 0.65 -15.05
N ASP A 13 -1.23 0.89 -14.79
CA ASP A 13 -0.34 -0.09 -14.16
C ASP A 13 -0.77 -0.41 -12.73
N VAL A 14 -1.09 0.61 -11.94
CA VAL A 14 -1.56 0.44 -10.56
C VAL A 14 -2.87 -0.35 -10.54
N LEU A 15 -3.82 -0.01 -11.41
CA LEU A 15 -5.10 -0.72 -11.52
C LEU A 15 -4.87 -2.20 -11.88
N ARG A 16 -4.02 -2.48 -12.84
CA ARG A 16 -3.67 -3.84 -13.23
C ARG A 16 -3.08 -4.61 -12.06
N ILE A 17 -2.09 -4.04 -11.38
CA ILE A 17 -1.45 -4.68 -10.23
C ILE A 17 -2.47 -4.97 -9.12
N TYR A 18 -3.32 -4.00 -8.80
CA TYR A 18 -4.36 -4.15 -7.79
C TYR A 18 -5.30 -5.30 -8.12
N VAL A 19 -5.88 -5.30 -9.31
CA VAL A 19 -6.81 -6.35 -9.75
C VAL A 19 -6.12 -7.71 -9.74
N ASP A 20 -4.93 -7.81 -10.33
CA ASP A 20 -4.20 -9.08 -10.41
C ASP A 20 -3.83 -9.61 -9.02
N ALA A 21 -3.38 -8.75 -8.11
CA ALA A 21 -3.00 -9.16 -6.76
C ALA A 21 -4.19 -9.63 -5.92
N PHE A 22 -5.33 -8.94 -6.01
CA PHE A 22 -6.50 -9.25 -5.18
C PHE A 22 -7.36 -10.38 -5.76
N THR A 23 -7.29 -10.65 -7.06
CA THR A 23 -8.00 -11.77 -7.69
C THR A 23 -7.17 -13.05 -7.80
N SER A 24 -5.89 -13.00 -7.45
CA SER A 24 -4.96 -14.14 -7.45
C SER A 24 -4.82 -14.75 -6.05
N PRO A 25 -4.32 -16.00 -5.95
CA PRO A 25 -3.99 -16.58 -4.65
C PRO A 25 -3.00 -15.69 -3.86
N PRO A 26 -3.10 -15.64 -2.54
CA PRO A 26 -4.02 -16.37 -1.67
C PRO A 26 -5.40 -15.72 -1.50
N LEU A 27 -5.60 -14.49 -1.97
CA LEU A 27 -6.82 -13.71 -1.72
C LEU A 27 -8.02 -14.23 -2.54
N ASN A 28 -7.84 -14.39 -3.84
CA ASN A 28 -8.86 -14.90 -4.78
C ASN A 28 -10.22 -14.16 -4.67
N TYR A 29 -10.20 -12.84 -4.50
CA TYR A 29 -11.42 -12.04 -4.34
C TYR A 29 -12.15 -11.88 -5.68
N SER A 30 -13.15 -12.74 -5.93
CA SER A 30 -13.93 -12.73 -7.17
C SER A 30 -14.79 -11.47 -7.37
N PHE A 31 -15.06 -10.72 -6.29
CA PHE A 31 -15.83 -9.47 -6.33
C PHE A 31 -15.01 -8.26 -6.81
N VAL A 32 -13.68 -8.36 -6.90
CA VAL A 32 -12.83 -7.29 -7.42
C VAL A 32 -12.87 -7.31 -8.94
N THR A 33 -13.30 -6.22 -9.53
CA THR A 33 -13.37 -6.02 -10.98
C THR A 33 -12.54 -4.80 -11.37
N LYS A 34 -12.16 -4.70 -12.63
CA LYS A 34 -11.47 -3.51 -13.15
C LYS A 34 -12.28 -2.23 -12.89
N GLN A 35 -13.60 -2.30 -13.02
CA GLN A 35 -14.49 -1.15 -12.83
C GLN A 35 -14.55 -0.70 -11.35
N ASN A 36 -14.82 -1.60 -10.41
CA ASN A 36 -14.93 -1.22 -9.01
C ASN A 36 -13.55 -0.89 -8.41
N ALA A 37 -12.50 -1.59 -8.81
CA ALA A 37 -11.13 -1.28 -8.42
C ALA A 37 -10.69 0.10 -8.94
N GLY A 38 -11.01 0.42 -10.19
CA GLY A 38 -10.69 1.72 -10.78
C GLY A 38 -11.34 2.88 -10.04
N ARG A 39 -12.60 2.73 -9.62
CA ARG A 39 -13.30 3.71 -8.79
C ARG A 39 -12.62 3.88 -7.42
N TYR A 40 -12.34 2.76 -6.77
CA TYR A 40 -11.69 2.76 -5.45
C TYR A 40 -10.30 3.43 -5.48
N ILE A 41 -9.46 3.08 -6.46
CA ILE A 41 -8.13 3.66 -6.62
C ILE A 41 -8.23 5.16 -6.90
N THR A 42 -9.16 5.58 -7.76
CA THR A 42 -9.40 7.00 -8.03
C THR A 42 -9.74 7.74 -6.75
N ASP A 43 -10.65 7.21 -5.93
CA ASP A 43 -11.06 7.83 -4.66
C ASP A 43 -9.89 7.95 -3.68
N ILE A 44 -9.04 6.93 -3.59
CA ILE A 44 -7.84 6.98 -2.75
C ILE A 44 -6.91 8.13 -3.19
N THR A 45 -6.66 8.27 -4.49
CA THR A 45 -5.76 9.32 -5.01
C THR A 45 -6.31 10.73 -4.80
N MET A 46 -7.60 10.87 -4.56
CA MET A 46 -8.26 12.14 -4.25
C MET A 46 -8.35 12.43 -2.74
N THR A 47 -7.87 11.54 -1.91
CA THR A 47 -7.83 11.74 -0.45
C THR A 47 -6.95 12.95 -0.11
N PRO A 48 -7.39 13.87 0.76
CA PRO A 48 -6.52 14.94 1.23
C PRO A 48 -5.21 14.42 1.81
N CYS A 49 -4.11 15.10 1.51
CA CYS A 49 -2.76 14.69 1.92
C CYS A 49 -2.30 13.34 1.36
N PHE A 50 -2.91 12.89 0.27
CA PHE A 50 -2.48 11.69 -0.44
C PHE A 50 -1.00 11.78 -0.83
N LEU A 51 -0.28 10.71 -0.59
CA LEU A 51 1.09 10.52 -1.06
C LEU A 51 1.28 9.07 -1.48
N GLY A 52 1.50 8.86 -2.75
CA GLY A 52 1.68 7.53 -3.33
C GLY A 52 2.98 7.39 -4.09
N TYR A 53 3.49 6.17 -4.12
CA TYR A 53 4.70 5.82 -4.85
C TYR A 53 4.48 4.54 -5.65
N VAL A 54 5.21 4.44 -6.76
CA VAL A 54 5.30 3.24 -7.59
C VAL A 54 6.74 2.73 -7.61
N PHE A 55 6.88 1.43 -7.71
CA PHE A 55 8.17 0.76 -7.80
C PHE A 55 8.38 0.28 -9.24
N PRO A 56 9.28 0.91 -10.00
CA PRO A 56 9.53 0.52 -11.37
C PRO A 56 10.31 -0.79 -11.46
N SER A 57 10.07 -1.54 -12.52
CA SER A 57 10.94 -2.60 -13.01
C SER A 57 11.37 -2.25 -14.44
N GLU A 58 12.14 -3.11 -15.11
CA GLU A 58 12.81 -2.80 -16.39
C GLU A 58 11.93 -2.10 -17.43
N GLU A 59 10.67 -2.50 -17.59
CA GLU A 59 9.76 -1.91 -18.60
C GLU A 59 8.41 -1.44 -18.05
N LYS A 60 8.12 -1.67 -16.76
CA LYS A 60 6.81 -1.35 -16.17
C LYS A 60 6.86 -1.22 -14.65
N ILE A 61 5.73 -0.83 -14.09
CA ILE A 61 5.55 -0.80 -12.64
C ILE A 61 5.31 -2.22 -12.12
N SER A 62 6.01 -2.59 -11.05
CA SER A 62 5.90 -3.91 -10.42
C SER A 62 5.27 -3.89 -9.03
N ALA A 63 5.14 -2.72 -8.42
CA ALA A 63 4.48 -2.56 -7.13
C ALA A 63 4.07 -1.10 -6.92
N PHE A 64 3.15 -0.89 -5.99
CA PHE A 64 2.79 0.46 -5.56
C PHE A 64 2.47 0.49 -4.07
N VAL A 65 2.56 1.67 -3.49
CA VAL A 65 2.07 1.97 -2.16
C VAL A 65 1.35 3.31 -2.18
N PHE A 66 0.14 3.33 -1.67
CA PHE A 66 -0.69 4.50 -1.52
C PHE A 66 -0.99 4.75 -0.06
N GLY A 67 -0.87 5.99 0.34
CA GLY A 67 -1.15 6.41 1.70
C GLY A 67 -1.40 7.90 1.79
N LYS A 68 -1.53 8.37 3.00
CA LYS A 68 -1.70 9.80 3.30
C LYS A 68 -0.87 10.18 4.51
N ILE A 69 -0.51 11.45 4.59
CA ILE A 69 0.17 11.99 5.77
C ILE A 69 -0.86 12.68 6.66
N ASP A 70 -0.97 12.18 7.89
CA ASP A 70 -1.74 12.82 8.95
C ASP A 70 -0.79 13.62 9.85
N ASN A 71 -1.04 14.92 9.96
CA ASN A 71 -0.26 15.81 10.81
C ASN A 71 -0.93 15.89 12.18
N TYR A 72 -0.52 15.02 13.10
CA TYR A 72 -1.00 15.03 14.48
C TYR A 72 -0.24 16.04 15.33
N PHE A 73 -0.76 16.32 16.52
CA PHE A 73 -0.15 17.27 17.46
C PHE A 73 1.23 16.82 17.96
N ASP A 74 1.43 15.51 18.05
CA ASP A 74 2.61 14.85 18.61
C ASP A 74 3.50 14.19 17.56
N GLY A 75 3.22 14.39 16.27
CA GLY A 75 4.03 13.85 15.18
C GLY A 75 3.25 13.66 13.89
N ASN A 76 3.98 13.40 12.83
CA ASN A 76 3.44 13.13 11.50
C ASN A 76 3.39 11.64 11.24
N LEU A 77 2.22 11.15 10.85
CA LEU A 77 1.97 9.73 10.61
C LEU A 77 1.67 9.52 9.12
N TYR A 78 2.31 8.54 8.51
CA TYR A 78 1.92 8.04 7.19
C TYR A 78 1.04 6.81 7.36
N GLU A 79 -0.21 6.92 6.96
CA GLU A 79 -1.13 5.78 6.95
C GLU A 79 -1.11 5.12 5.58
N VAL A 80 -0.68 3.87 5.52
CA VAL A 80 -0.77 3.05 4.30
C VAL A 80 -2.23 2.67 4.08
N MET A 81 -2.79 3.11 2.96
CA MET A 81 -4.15 2.77 2.55
C MET A 81 -4.19 1.54 1.66
N GLU A 82 -3.23 1.43 0.73
CA GLU A 82 -3.07 0.27 -0.14
C GLU A 82 -1.61 0.01 -0.47
N LEU A 83 -1.26 -1.26 -0.57
CA LEU A 83 0.03 -1.73 -1.06
C LEU A 83 -0.19 -3.03 -1.83
N ALA A 84 0.36 -3.13 -3.02
CA ALA A 84 0.36 -4.37 -3.77
C ALA A 84 1.62 -4.53 -4.61
N VAL A 85 2.03 -5.78 -4.76
CA VAL A 85 3.11 -6.22 -5.65
C VAL A 85 2.50 -7.06 -6.76
N ASP A 86 2.89 -6.81 -8.00
CA ASP A 86 2.47 -7.61 -9.15
C ASP A 86 2.71 -9.10 -8.83
N PRO A 87 1.69 -9.97 -8.93
CA PRO A 87 1.85 -11.40 -8.65
C PRO A 87 3.02 -12.05 -9.40
N LYS A 88 3.32 -11.58 -10.61
CA LYS A 88 4.45 -12.05 -11.41
C LYS A 88 5.82 -11.65 -10.86
N ALA A 89 5.84 -10.64 -10.00
CA ALA A 89 7.03 -10.10 -9.38
C ALA A 89 7.16 -10.45 -7.89
N GLN A 90 6.18 -11.13 -7.31
CA GLN A 90 6.20 -11.54 -5.90
C GLN A 90 7.30 -12.56 -5.62
N ARG A 91 7.63 -12.73 -4.32
CA ARG A 91 8.67 -13.64 -3.81
C ARG A 91 10.10 -13.33 -4.29
N ARG A 92 10.33 -12.09 -4.76
CA ARG A 92 11.65 -11.57 -5.15
C ARG A 92 12.15 -10.47 -4.21
N GLY A 93 11.52 -10.34 -3.04
CA GLY A 93 11.87 -9.31 -2.07
C GLY A 93 11.44 -7.89 -2.45
N ILE A 94 10.60 -7.71 -3.48
CA ILE A 94 10.15 -6.39 -3.95
C ILE A 94 9.38 -5.65 -2.86
N GLY A 95 8.48 -6.34 -2.15
CA GLY A 95 7.72 -5.73 -1.05
C GLY A 95 8.63 -5.17 0.04
N THR A 96 9.63 -5.93 0.46
CA THR A 96 10.61 -5.50 1.46
C THR A 96 11.45 -4.32 0.95
N LYS A 97 11.90 -4.35 -0.30
CA LYS A 97 12.63 -3.22 -0.91
C LYS A 97 11.76 -1.97 -0.97
N LEU A 98 10.50 -2.12 -1.39
CA LEU A 98 9.56 -1.01 -1.45
C LEU A 98 9.38 -0.37 -0.08
N MET A 99 9.15 -1.19 0.97
CA MET A 99 8.99 -0.68 2.34
C MET A 99 10.24 0.04 2.84
N ASN A 100 11.43 -0.51 2.63
CA ASN A 100 12.67 0.13 3.03
C ASN A 100 12.89 1.49 2.34
N LEU A 101 12.61 1.56 1.04
CA LEU A 101 12.70 2.81 0.29
C LEU A 101 11.64 3.82 0.74
N LEU A 102 10.42 3.36 1.00
CA LEU A 102 9.33 4.18 1.52
C LEU A 102 9.72 4.79 2.88
N GLU A 103 10.19 3.97 3.81
CA GLU A 103 10.62 4.40 5.14
C GLU A 103 11.70 5.48 5.07
N SER A 104 12.72 5.26 4.24
CA SER A 104 13.78 6.24 4.03
C SER A 104 13.25 7.55 3.44
N LYS A 105 12.32 7.45 2.48
CA LYS A 105 11.72 8.63 1.84
C LYS A 105 10.85 9.41 2.82
N LEU A 106 9.99 8.72 3.57
CA LEU A 106 9.10 9.34 4.55
C LEU A 106 9.88 9.99 5.68
N LYS A 107 10.95 9.34 6.16
CA LYS A 107 11.84 9.92 7.16
C LYS A 107 12.47 11.24 6.67
N SER A 108 12.88 11.30 5.40
CA SER A 108 13.41 12.53 4.81
C SER A 108 12.37 13.65 4.70
N LEU A 109 11.08 13.33 4.71
CA LEU A 109 9.95 14.26 4.69
C LEU A 109 9.47 14.65 6.09
N GLY A 110 10.15 14.21 7.16
CA GLY A 110 9.76 14.50 8.53
C GLY A 110 8.59 13.67 9.06
N VAL A 111 8.33 12.53 8.45
CA VAL A 111 7.33 11.57 8.95
C VAL A 111 7.94 10.77 10.09
N ASP A 112 7.22 10.65 11.19
CA ASP A 112 7.70 10.01 12.42
C ASP A 112 7.35 8.54 12.53
N ALA A 113 6.23 8.13 11.92
CA ALA A 113 5.77 6.74 11.97
C ALA A 113 4.93 6.37 10.74
N ILE A 114 4.87 5.07 10.47
CA ILE A 114 4.00 4.46 9.47
C ILE A 114 3.00 3.57 10.18
N SER A 115 1.73 3.70 9.85
CA SER A 115 0.66 2.83 10.34
C SER A 115 -0.09 2.17 9.20
N LEU A 116 -0.71 1.05 9.48
CA LEU A 116 -1.56 0.33 8.55
C LEU A 116 -2.52 -0.60 9.29
N ASN A 117 -3.59 -0.99 8.60
CA ASN A 117 -4.50 -2.04 9.06
C ASN A 117 -4.37 -3.25 8.14
N THR A 118 -4.32 -4.42 8.74
CA THR A 118 -4.34 -5.70 8.03
C THR A 118 -5.09 -6.75 8.85
N SER A 119 -5.38 -7.90 8.25
CA SER A 119 -6.00 -9.02 8.96
C SER A 119 -4.92 -10.00 9.44
N ARG A 120 -5.07 -10.51 10.69
CA ARG A 120 -4.18 -11.55 11.24
C ARG A 120 -4.14 -12.82 10.38
N ASN A 121 -5.22 -13.09 9.65
CA ASN A 121 -5.37 -14.30 8.86
C ASN A 121 -4.73 -14.19 7.46
N LEU A 122 -4.18 -13.03 7.12
CA LEU A 122 -3.58 -12.81 5.80
C LEU A 122 -2.04 -12.90 5.86
N PRO A 123 -1.41 -13.35 4.77
CA PRO A 123 0.05 -13.35 4.66
C PRO A 123 0.68 -11.97 4.86
N ALA A 124 -0.05 -10.90 4.54
CA ALA A 124 0.40 -9.52 4.75
C ALA A 124 0.75 -9.23 6.22
N PHE A 125 0.01 -9.77 7.18
CA PHE A 125 0.32 -9.61 8.60
C PHE A 125 1.75 -10.06 8.93
N PHE A 126 2.12 -11.24 8.48
CA PHE A 126 3.46 -11.79 8.70
C PHE A 126 4.53 -11.03 7.93
N PHE A 127 4.21 -10.57 6.72
CA PHE A 127 5.11 -9.72 5.94
C PHE A 127 5.45 -8.44 6.70
N TYR A 128 4.46 -7.75 7.26
CA TYR A 128 4.71 -6.52 8.02
C TYR A 128 5.47 -6.79 9.30
N GLN A 129 5.14 -7.84 10.05
CA GLN A 129 5.91 -8.22 11.23
C GLN A 129 7.38 -8.50 10.92
N LYS A 130 7.66 -9.21 9.84
CA LYS A 130 9.02 -9.49 9.37
C LYS A 130 9.78 -8.21 9.02
N ASN A 131 9.08 -7.18 8.57
CA ASN A 131 9.65 -5.87 8.26
C ASN A 131 9.67 -4.90 9.45
N GLY A 132 9.49 -5.38 10.67
CA GLY A 132 9.65 -4.59 11.89
C GLY A 132 8.39 -3.87 12.37
N TYR A 133 7.23 -4.14 11.75
CA TYR A 133 5.95 -3.58 12.19
C TYR A 133 5.40 -4.39 13.36
N THR A 134 4.96 -3.69 14.39
CA THR A 134 4.40 -4.31 15.59
C THR A 134 2.92 -3.96 15.74
N GLU A 135 2.17 -4.91 16.30
CA GLU A 135 0.75 -4.71 16.54
C GLU A 135 0.53 -3.68 17.65
N ILE A 136 -0.38 -2.73 17.42
CA ILE A 136 -0.84 -1.78 18.45
C ILE A 136 -1.99 -2.45 19.19
N LYS A 137 -1.67 -3.13 20.28
CA LYS A 137 -2.60 -4.02 20.99
C LYS A 137 -3.82 -3.35 21.61
N ASN A 138 -3.71 -2.06 21.94
CA ASN A 138 -4.81 -1.30 22.55
C ASN A 138 -5.76 -0.68 21.52
N ASN A 139 -5.43 -0.72 20.23
CA ASN A 139 -6.31 -0.23 19.17
C ASN A 139 -7.21 -1.36 18.67
N VAL A 140 -8.48 -1.06 18.52
CA VAL A 140 -9.46 -1.99 17.99
C VAL A 140 -10.27 -1.34 16.88
N ASN A 141 -10.62 -2.12 15.87
CA ASN A 141 -11.57 -1.72 14.84
C ASN A 141 -12.97 -2.08 15.28
N LEU A 142 -13.89 -1.12 15.21
CA LEU A 142 -15.31 -1.34 15.50
C LEU A 142 -16.11 -1.06 14.24
N ALA A 143 -17.12 -1.90 13.97
CA ALA A 143 -18.01 -1.74 12.82
C ALA A 143 -19.45 -2.05 13.21
N LYS A 144 -20.38 -1.42 12.54
CA LYS A 144 -21.80 -1.70 12.62
C LYS A 144 -22.39 -1.65 11.21
N TRP A 145 -22.99 -2.74 10.80
CA TRP A 145 -23.72 -2.79 9.52
C TRP A 145 -25.07 -2.08 9.68
N LEU A 146 -25.39 -1.20 8.74
CA LEU A 146 -26.61 -0.41 8.72
C LEU A 146 -27.65 -1.00 7.79
#